data_4ace2a5c614d8b4cee75f5b97b02c688
#
_entry.id   4ace2a5c614d8b4cee75f5b97b02c688
#
_cell.length_a   1.000
_cell.length_b   1.000
_cell.length_c   1.000
_cell.angle_alpha   90.00
_cell.angle_beta   90.00
_cell.angle_gamma   90.00
#
_symmetry.space_group_name_H-M   'P 1'
#
loop_
_entity.id
_entity.type
_entity.pdbx_description
1 polymer ?
#
loop_
_entity_poly.entity_id
_entity_poly.type
_entity_poly.pdbx_seq_one_letter_code
_entity_poly.pdbx_strand_id
1 'polypeptide(L)'
;MDRNLRAFGAVVTTGNLTAAAARIGLTQPALTKTIRRLEREFGARLFMRTPRGMVLTEAGHRLHMRVQAIEMHYRQAEEEVHAITSGRLRRFNIAAGAVYHMTMAPDLVKLLSSEFPETDFSLDFDVAGLTLPKLVDGEIDLMLGALHGVPPEGISRLKFLGVSITPYCCRHSRLAARPEIEAADLANCRWIIYKRDRLLAERLRVYCSDHMLPPPAIRMEIDVLAASFRMVSGTEFLTLAPTSLEGVAAAA
;
A
#
# COMPACT_ATOMS: atom_id res chain seq x y z
N MET A 1 5.47 12.48 22.90
CA MET A 1 4.64 11.31 23.24
C MET A 1 4.55 11.11 24.75
N ASP A 2 3.39 10.68 25.28
CA ASP A 2 3.13 10.43 26.71
C ASP A 2 4.11 9.38 27.29
N ARG A 3 4.57 9.62 28.52
CA ARG A 3 5.57 8.77 29.20
C ARG A 3 5.05 7.35 29.48
N ASN A 4 3.73 7.20 29.70
CA ASN A 4 3.12 5.91 29.98
C ASN A 4 3.01 5.07 28.72
N LEU A 5 2.67 5.70 27.59
CA LEU A 5 2.61 5.03 26.30
C LEU A 5 4.01 4.61 25.82
N ARG A 6 5.05 5.40 26.06
CA ARG A 6 6.45 4.99 25.85
C ARG A 6 6.82 3.76 26.68
N ALA A 7 6.43 3.75 27.95
CA ALA A 7 6.69 2.62 28.85
C ALA A 7 5.97 1.35 28.35
N PHE A 8 4.74 1.48 27.89
CA PHE A 8 3.98 0.39 27.28
C PHE A 8 4.68 -0.15 26.02
N GLY A 9 5.07 0.71 25.09
CA GLY A 9 5.78 0.32 23.86
C GLY A 9 7.12 -0.38 24.14
N ALA A 10 7.87 0.07 25.16
CA ALA A 10 9.12 -0.57 25.55
C ALA A 10 8.90 -2.02 26.05
N VAL A 11 7.82 -2.28 26.82
CA VAL A 11 7.46 -3.64 27.26
C VAL A 11 7.03 -4.50 26.09
N VAL A 12 6.26 -3.96 25.15
CA VAL A 12 5.85 -4.68 23.93
C VAL A 12 7.07 -5.14 23.14
N THR A 13 8.02 -4.23 22.90
CA THR A 13 9.21 -4.52 22.08
C THR A 13 10.14 -5.54 22.74
N THR A 14 10.30 -5.51 24.06
CA THR A 14 11.29 -6.34 24.75
C THR A 14 10.72 -7.64 25.31
N GLY A 15 9.38 -7.72 25.50
CA GLY A 15 8.73 -8.85 26.17
C GLY A 15 9.16 -9.04 27.64
N ASN A 16 9.94 -8.12 28.21
CA ASN A 16 10.56 -8.27 29.54
C ASN A 16 10.61 -6.93 30.28
N LEU A 17 10.05 -6.89 31.49
CA LEU A 17 9.97 -5.66 32.29
C LEU A 17 11.34 -5.10 32.70
N THR A 18 12.33 -5.97 32.96
CA THR A 18 13.68 -5.51 33.34
C THR A 18 14.40 -4.91 32.16
N ALA A 19 14.37 -5.58 31.00
CA ALA A 19 14.96 -5.08 29.77
C ALA A 19 14.26 -3.78 29.29
N ALA A 20 12.92 -3.74 29.38
CA ALA A 20 12.15 -2.54 29.05
C ALA A 20 12.52 -1.35 29.95
N ALA A 21 12.63 -1.58 31.25
CA ALA A 21 13.01 -0.55 32.22
C ALA A 21 14.41 0.03 31.92
N ALA A 22 15.39 -0.82 31.69
CA ALA A 22 16.73 -0.40 31.30
C ALA A 22 16.74 0.44 30.02
N ARG A 23 15.95 0.02 28.99
CA ARG A 23 15.84 0.73 27.70
C ARG A 23 15.33 2.17 27.81
N ILE A 24 14.42 2.44 28.77
CA ILE A 24 13.81 3.77 28.95
C ILE A 24 14.33 4.53 30.16
N GLY A 25 15.43 4.08 30.80
CA GLY A 25 16.05 4.74 31.94
C GLY A 25 15.21 4.71 33.22
N LEU A 26 14.41 3.66 33.42
CA LEU A 26 13.61 3.46 34.63
C LEU A 26 14.09 2.24 35.43
N THR A 27 13.70 2.19 36.72
CA THR A 27 13.80 0.95 37.48
C THR A 27 12.61 0.04 37.18
N GLN A 28 12.80 -1.28 37.25
CA GLN A 28 11.73 -2.25 36.99
C GLN A 28 10.47 -2.05 37.87
N PRO A 29 10.58 -1.71 39.19
CA PRO A 29 9.44 -1.35 40.02
C PRO A 29 8.69 -0.11 39.53
N ALA A 30 9.42 0.91 39.08
CA ALA A 30 8.82 2.14 38.53
C ALA A 30 8.05 1.85 37.23
N LEU A 31 8.64 1.06 36.31
CA LEU A 31 7.97 0.60 35.10
C LEU A 31 6.71 -0.21 35.40
N THR A 32 6.78 -1.15 36.34
CA THR A 32 5.63 -1.94 36.77
C THR A 32 4.49 -1.06 37.29
N LYS A 33 4.83 -0.03 38.09
CA LYS A 33 3.84 0.93 38.60
C LYS A 33 3.21 1.73 37.45
N THR A 34 4.01 2.11 36.45
CA THR A 34 3.53 2.82 35.26
C THR A 34 2.56 1.95 34.44
N ILE A 35 2.90 0.69 34.17
CA ILE A 35 2.02 -0.22 33.44
C ILE A 35 0.71 -0.47 34.22
N ARG A 36 0.77 -0.71 35.53
CA ARG A 36 -0.44 -0.85 36.36
C ARG A 36 -1.31 0.39 36.37
N ARG A 37 -0.73 1.59 36.28
CA ARG A 37 -1.47 2.84 36.16
C ARG A 37 -2.21 2.90 34.83
N LEU A 38 -1.51 2.57 33.74
CA LEU A 38 -2.11 2.54 32.42
C LEU A 38 -3.25 1.50 32.34
N GLU A 39 -3.06 0.31 32.90
CA GLU A 39 -4.12 -0.72 32.98
C GLU A 39 -5.35 -0.26 33.74
N ARG A 40 -5.17 0.52 34.82
CA ARG A 40 -6.29 1.12 35.58
C ARG A 40 -6.99 2.20 34.81
N GLU A 41 -6.26 3.02 34.08
CA GLU A 41 -6.79 4.10 33.23
C GLU A 41 -7.69 3.54 32.12
N PHE A 42 -7.25 2.44 31.47
CA PHE A 42 -8.03 1.77 30.42
C PHE A 42 -9.03 0.74 30.97
N GLY A 43 -9.06 0.50 32.26
CA GLY A 43 -9.96 -0.50 32.87
C GLY A 43 -9.72 -1.95 32.42
N ALA A 44 -8.54 -2.23 31.85
CA ALA A 44 -8.23 -3.54 31.28
C ALA A 44 -6.78 -3.96 31.53
N ARG A 45 -6.54 -5.26 31.68
CA ARG A 45 -5.19 -5.81 31.62
C ARG A 45 -4.66 -5.69 30.21
N LEU A 46 -3.45 -5.15 30.06
CA LEU A 46 -2.77 -4.98 28.77
C LEU A 46 -1.75 -6.08 28.52
N PHE A 47 -1.21 -6.67 29.58
CA PHE A 47 -0.25 -7.76 29.49
C PHE A 47 -0.66 -8.96 30.31
N MET A 48 -0.27 -10.14 29.83
CA MET A 48 -0.23 -11.40 30.56
C MET A 48 1.21 -11.81 30.81
N ARG A 49 1.46 -12.36 32.01
CA ARG A 49 2.76 -12.95 32.34
C ARG A 49 2.78 -14.41 31.94
N THR A 50 3.74 -14.81 31.13
CA THR A 50 3.94 -16.20 30.70
C THR A 50 5.36 -16.66 31.09
N PRO A 51 5.67 -17.96 31.03
CA PRO A 51 7.03 -18.45 31.21
C PRO A 51 8.05 -17.86 30.21
N ARG A 52 7.55 -17.35 29.07
CA ARG A 52 8.36 -16.73 28.02
C ARG A 52 8.47 -15.19 28.16
N GLY A 53 7.85 -14.59 29.18
CA GLY A 53 7.86 -13.16 29.44
C GLY A 53 6.48 -12.52 29.43
N MET A 54 6.44 -11.23 29.12
CA MET A 54 5.21 -10.43 29.02
C MET A 54 4.65 -10.51 27.60
N VAL A 55 3.37 -10.89 27.50
CA VAL A 55 2.66 -11.02 26.22
C VAL A 55 1.42 -10.12 26.26
N LEU A 56 1.09 -9.49 25.15
CA LEU A 56 -0.10 -8.64 25.05
C LEU A 56 -1.39 -9.45 25.22
N THR A 57 -2.36 -8.87 25.91
CA THR A 57 -3.77 -9.29 25.86
C THR A 57 -4.42 -8.77 24.57
N GLU A 58 -5.67 -9.13 24.29
CA GLU A 58 -6.42 -8.54 23.18
C GLU A 58 -6.56 -7.02 23.33
N ALA A 59 -6.86 -6.52 24.55
CA ALA A 59 -6.87 -5.09 24.85
C ALA A 59 -5.49 -4.46 24.64
N GLY A 60 -4.42 -5.16 25.03
CA GLY A 60 -3.03 -4.73 24.78
C GLY A 60 -2.71 -4.63 23.29
N HIS A 61 -3.14 -5.59 22.48
CA HIS A 61 -2.96 -5.53 21.02
C HIS A 61 -3.71 -4.34 20.40
N ARG A 62 -4.95 -4.09 20.82
CA ARG A 62 -5.72 -2.92 20.35
C ARG A 62 -5.04 -1.61 20.72
N LEU A 63 -4.59 -1.48 21.97
CA LEU A 63 -3.84 -0.30 22.41
C LEU A 63 -2.53 -0.14 21.64
N HIS A 64 -1.80 -1.23 21.41
CA HIS A 64 -0.52 -1.19 20.69
C HIS A 64 -0.68 -0.60 19.27
N MET A 65 -1.69 -1.05 18.53
CA MET A 65 -1.98 -0.49 17.19
C MET A 65 -2.24 1.02 17.26
N ARG A 66 -2.98 1.50 18.27
CA ARG A 66 -3.25 2.93 18.43
C ARG A 66 -2.03 3.72 18.88
N VAL A 67 -1.21 3.16 19.75
CA VAL A 67 0.05 3.78 20.20
C VAL A 67 1.02 3.95 19.03
N GLN A 68 1.12 2.96 18.14
CA GLN A 68 1.95 3.07 16.94
C GLN A 68 1.47 4.22 16.04
N ALA A 69 0.16 4.37 15.83
CA ALA A 69 -0.39 5.49 15.07
C ALA A 69 -0.08 6.85 15.72
N ILE A 70 -0.24 6.96 17.05
CA ILE A 70 0.10 8.19 17.80
C ILE A 70 1.59 8.52 17.70
N GLU A 71 2.47 7.52 17.81
CA GLU A 71 3.93 7.70 17.65
C GLU A 71 4.29 8.22 16.26
N MET A 72 3.60 7.72 15.26
CA MET A 72 3.80 8.15 13.89
C MET A 72 3.35 9.60 13.68
N HIS A 73 2.10 9.95 14.08
CA HIS A 73 1.62 11.32 14.00
C HIS A 73 2.49 12.31 14.79
N TYR A 74 3.01 11.90 15.93
CA TYR A 74 3.92 12.74 16.69
C TYR A 74 5.22 13.01 15.93
N ARG A 75 5.82 11.99 15.31
CA ARG A 75 7.02 12.14 14.46
C ARG A 75 6.75 13.04 13.27
N GLN A 76 5.62 12.87 12.61
CA GLN A 76 5.22 13.72 11.49
C GLN A 76 5.11 15.20 11.91
N ALA A 77 4.45 15.47 13.05
CA ALA A 77 4.38 16.82 13.57
C ALA A 77 5.77 17.40 13.87
N GLU A 78 6.71 16.60 14.41
CA GLU A 78 8.10 17.03 14.61
C GLU A 78 8.80 17.32 13.28
N GLU A 79 8.58 16.48 12.25
CA GLU A 79 9.13 16.64 10.89
C GLU A 79 8.56 17.88 10.20
N GLU A 80 7.25 18.11 10.28
CA GLU A 80 6.58 19.30 9.73
C GLU A 80 7.11 20.60 10.37
N VAL A 81 7.18 20.63 11.70
CA VAL A 81 7.75 21.78 12.42
C VAL A 81 9.21 22.00 12.03
N HIS A 82 9.98 20.92 11.90
CA HIS A 82 11.37 21.02 11.46
C HIS A 82 11.47 21.49 10.00
N ALA A 83 10.61 21.03 9.12
CA ALA A 83 10.55 21.49 7.71
C ALA A 83 10.26 22.99 7.63
N ILE A 84 9.30 23.50 8.42
CA ILE A 84 8.99 24.92 8.50
C ILE A 84 10.18 25.74 9.00
N THR A 85 10.86 25.26 10.05
CA THR A 85 11.96 26.00 10.69
C THR A 85 13.27 25.96 9.92
N SER A 86 13.56 24.86 9.22
CA SER A 86 14.77 24.66 8.43
C SER A 86 14.60 24.95 6.93
N GLY A 87 13.36 25.08 6.47
CA GLY A 87 13.02 25.16 5.05
C GLY A 87 13.32 23.89 4.25
N ARG A 88 13.50 22.75 4.93
CA ARG A 88 13.91 21.46 4.34
C ARG A 88 13.03 20.33 4.79
N LEU A 89 12.42 19.63 3.86
CA LEU A 89 11.77 18.33 4.08
C LEU A 89 12.86 17.26 4.22
N ARG A 90 12.86 16.52 5.33
CA ARG A 90 13.82 15.42 5.54
C ARG A 90 13.41 14.15 4.82
N ARG A 91 12.11 13.89 4.72
CA ARG A 91 11.58 12.66 4.13
C ARG A 91 10.32 12.95 3.34
N PHE A 92 10.17 12.29 2.19
CA PHE A 92 8.96 12.34 1.37
C PHE A 92 8.59 10.93 0.93
N ASN A 93 7.43 10.46 1.36
CA ASN A 93 6.96 9.09 1.16
C ASN A 93 5.95 9.05 0.02
N ILE A 94 6.26 8.32 -1.02
CA ILE A 94 5.43 8.16 -2.22
C ILE A 94 4.91 6.73 -2.26
N ALA A 95 3.62 6.55 -2.49
CA ALA A 95 3.06 5.25 -2.83
C ALA A 95 2.53 5.26 -4.26
N ALA A 96 2.79 4.20 -5.00
CA ALA A 96 2.34 4.07 -6.37
C ALA A 96 1.70 2.70 -6.63
N GLY A 97 0.56 2.69 -7.31
CA GLY A 97 -0.03 1.47 -7.85
C GLY A 97 0.87 0.85 -8.93
N ALA A 98 0.65 -0.43 -9.25
CA ALA A 98 1.50 -1.23 -10.14
C ALA A 98 1.87 -0.52 -11.45
N VAL A 99 0.90 0.09 -12.11
CA VAL A 99 1.10 0.79 -13.38
C VAL A 99 2.07 1.95 -13.23
N TYR A 100 1.80 2.81 -12.25
CA TYR A 100 2.63 4.01 -12.02
C TYR A 100 4.02 3.65 -11.54
N HIS A 101 4.13 2.59 -10.74
CA HIS A 101 5.40 2.07 -10.25
C HIS A 101 6.31 1.54 -11.39
N MET A 102 5.68 0.99 -12.44
CA MET A 102 6.38 0.46 -13.61
C MET A 102 6.67 1.54 -14.67
N THR A 103 6.04 2.69 -14.60
CA THR A 103 6.14 3.74 -15.63
C THR A 103 6.76 5.03 -15.06
N MET A 104 5.97 5.87 -14.45
CA MET A 104 6.34 7.27 -14.16
C MET A 104 6.89 7.51 -12.75
N ALA A 105 6.57 6.65 -11.76
CA ALA A 105 7.00 6.92 -10.39
C ALA A 105 8.52 6.91 -10.21
N PRO A 106 9.30 6.01 -10.86
CA PRO A 106 10.75 6.07 -10.79
C PRO A 106 11.34 7.37 -11.37
N ASP A 107 10.79 7.86 -12.48
CA ASP A 107 11.27 9.10 -13.10
C ASP A 107 10.90 10.33 -12.28
N LEU A 108 9.71 10.33 -11.66
CA LEU A 108 9.32 11.35 -10.69
C LEU A 108 10.29 11.38 -9.50
N VAL A 109 10.62 10.24 -8.91
CA VAL A 109 11.56 10.17 -7.78
C VAL A 109 12.95 10.66 -8.19
N LYS A 110 13.45 10.29 -9.37
CA LYS A 110 14.73 10.82 -9.90
C LYS A 110 14.70 12.34 -10.02
N LEU A 111 13.62 12.89 -10.58
CA LEU A 111 13.47 14.34 -10.73
C LEU A 111 13.48 15.03 -9.36
N LEU A 112 12.65 14.57 -8.43
CA LEU A 112 12.57 15.11 -7.08
C LEU A 112 13.89 15.00 -6.33
N SER A 113 14.60 13.86 -6.44
CA SER A 113 15.90 13.67 -5.80
C SER A 113 16.98 14.61 -6.34
N SER A 114 16.89 15.02 -7.62
CA SER A 114 17.81 16.00 -8.19
C SER A 114 17.48 17.42 -7.75
N GLU A 115 16.22 17.74 -7.53
CA GLU A 115 15.75 19.07 -7.13
C GLU A 115 15.87 19.28 -5.61
N PHE A 116 15.70 18.22 -4.84
CA PHE A 116 15.74 18.21 -3.36
C PHE A 116 16.79 17.20 -2.83
N PRO A 117 18.09 17.45 -3.00
CA PRO A 117 19.15 16.48 -2.70
C PRO A 117 19.31 16.15 -1.21
N GLU A 118 18.75 16.97 -0.32
CA GLU A 118 18.79 16.77 1.14
C GLU A 118 17.57 15.99 1.68
N THR A 119 16.62 15.61 0.78
CA THR A 119 15.39 14.91 1.14
C THR A 119 15.53 13.41 0.86
N ASP A 120 15.21 12.60 1.87
CA ASP A 120 15.09 11.15 1.72
C ASP A 120 13.75 10.81 1.06
N PHE A 121 13.78 10.11 -0.06
CA PHE A 121 12.57 9.64 -0.75
C PHE A 121 12.34 8.17 -0.50
N SER A 122 11.08 7.79 -0.22
CA SER A 122 10.63 6.39 -0.31
C SER A 122 9.61 6.24 -1.43
N LEU A 123 9.68 5.13 -2.15
CA LEU A 123 8.70 4.74 -3.15
C LEU A 123 8.16 3.37 -2.82
N ASP A 124 6.95 3.35 -2.26
CA ASP A 124 6.28 2.13 -1.85
C ASP A 124 5.29 1.65 -2.91
N PHE A 125 5.25 0.34 -3.10
CA PHE A 125 4.24 -0.31 -3.93
C PHE A 125 2.99 -0.58 -3.11
N ASP A 126 1.86 0.01 -3.49
CA ASP A 126 0.60 -0.26 -2.81
C ASP A 126 -0.62 -0.06 -3.74
N VAL A 127 -1.77 -0.55 -3.32
CA VAL A 127 -3.06 -0.38 -4.01
C VAL A 127 -3.91 0.67 -3.31
N ALA A 128 -4.66 1.45 -4.07
CA ALA A 128 -5.40 2.61 -3.56
C ALA A 128 -6.26 2.34 -2.32
N GLY A 129 -6.84 1.14 -2.19
CA GLY A 129 -7.67 0.78 -1.03
C GLY A 129 -6.91 0.68 0.29
N LEU A 130 -5.61 0.39 0.26
CA LEU A 130 -4.74 0.31 1.43
C LEU A 130 -3.94 1.60 1.63
N THR A 131 -3.64 2.30 0.55
CA THR A 131 -2.83 3.53 0.55
C THR A 131 -3.61 4.74 1.06
N LEU A 132 -4.90 4.82 0.73
CA LEU A 132 -5.72 5.99 1.09
C LEU A 132 -5.80 6.25 2.61
N PRO A 133 -6.00 5.25 3.47
CA PRO A 133 -5.89 5.46 4.93
C PRO A 133 -4.51 5.98 5.34
N LYS A 134 -3.42 5.45 4.78
CA LYS A 134 -2.05 5.90 5.06
C LYS A 134 -1.80 7.34 4.63
N LEU A 135 -2.43 7.77 3.52
CA LEU A 135 -2.36 9.16 3.05
C LEU A 135 -3.13 10.09 3.99
N VAL A 136 -4.32 9.68 4.48
CA VAL A 136 -5.10 10.43 5.47
C VAL A 136 -4.36 10.53 6.80
N ASP A 137 -3.71 9.44 7.21
CA ASP A 137 -2.91 9.38 8.44
C ASP A 137 -1.52 10.04 8.27
N GLY A 138 -1.17 10.52 7.06
CA GLY A 138 0.09 11.18 6.74
C GLY A 138 1.32 10.25 6.77
N GLU A 139 1.13 8.93 6.75
CA GLU A 139 2.23 7.97 6.55
C GLU A 139 2.85 8.08 5.15
N ILE A 140 2.04 8.56 4.21
CA ILE A 140 2.37 8.78 2.81
C ILE A 140 2.03 10.21 2.48
N ASP A 141 2.91 10.90 1.76
CA ASP A 141 2.75 12.30 1.36
C ASP A 141 2.12 12.42 -0.03
N LEU A 142 2.39 11.45 -0.91
CA LEU A 142 1.89 11.43 -2.28
C LEU A 142 1.44 10.02 -2.68
N MET A 143 0.26 9.92 -3.26
CA MET A 143 -0.24 8.69 -3.87
C MET A 143 -0.42 8.85 -5.38
N LEU A 144 0.25 8.00 -6.16
CA LEU A 144 0.02 7.85 -7.60
C LEU A 144 -0.90 6.64 -7.83
N GLY A 145 -2.14 6.90 -8.20
CA GLY A 145 -3.12 5.84 -8.32
C GLY A 145 -4.44 6.28 -8.93
N ALA A 146 -5.34 5.34 -9.14
CA ALA A 146 -6.71 5.60 -9.53
C ALA A 146 -7.56 5.80 -8.27
N LEU A 147 -8.01 7.01 -8.02
CA LEU A 147 -8.94 7.32 -6.95
C LEU A 147 -10.34 7.55 -7.53
N HIS A 148 -11.29 6.72 -7.10
CA HIS A 148 -12.69 6.86 -7.46
C HIS A 148 -13.46 7.61 -6.37
N GLY A 149 -14.46 8.39 -6.79
CA GLY A 149 -15.30 9.16 -5.89
C GLY A 149 -14.66 10.47 -5.41
N VAL A 150 -15.18 10.97 -4.29
CA VAL A 150 -14.71 12.22 -3.65
C VAL A 150 -13.53 11.89 -2.74
N PRO A 151 -12.43 12.64 -2.80
CA PRO A 151 -11.32 12.43 -1.88
C PRO A 151 -11.77 12.74 -0.43
N PRO A 152 -11.19 12.07 0.58
CA PRO A 152 -11.42 12.40 1.98
C PRO A 152 -11.04 13.84 2.29
N GLU A 153 -11.57 14.35 3.40
CA GLU A 153 -11.20 15.67 3.93
C GLU A 153 -9.68 15.75 4.17
N GLY A 154 -9.08 16.87 3.81
CA GLY A 154 -7.63 17.09 3.92
C GLY A 154 -6.81 16.52 2.76
N ILE A 155 -7.40 15.74 1.85
CA ILE A 155 -6.70 15.19 0.68
C ILE A 155 -7.03 15.99 -0.57
N SER A 156 -5.99 16.52 -1.21
CA SER A 156 -6.09 17.16 -2.52
C SER A 156 -5.90 16.14 -3.63
N ARG A 157 -6.71 16.22 -4.69
CA ARG A 157 -6.60 15.34 -5.86
C ARG A 157 -6.34 16.14 -7.12
N LEU A 158 -5.28 15.76 -7.83
CA LEU A 158 -4.99 16.26 -9.17
C LEU A 158 -5.21 15.13 -10.18
N LYS A 159 -6.13 15.35 -11.12
CA LYS A 159 -6.30 14.45 -12.28
C LYS A 159 -5.34 14.90 -13.37
N PHE A 160 -4.35 14.09 -13.70
CA PHE A 160 -3.32 14.45 -14.70
C PHE A 160 -3.27 13.48 -15.89
N LEU A 161 -3.87 12.28 -15.78
CA LEU A 161 -3.84 11.28 -16.84
C LEU A 161 -5.17 10.56 -16.96
N GLY A 162 -5.65 10.37 -18.19
CA GLY A 162 -6.71 9.43 -18.53
C GLY A 162 -6.07 8.09 -18.91
N VAL A 163 -6.62 6.99 -18.39
CA VAL A 163 -6.08 5.65 -18.65
C VAL A 163 -7.14 4.81 -19.33
N SER A 164 -6.81 4.26 -20.49
CA SER A 164 -7.62 3.24 -21.19
C SER A 164 -7.11 1.86 -20.82
N ILE A 165 -8.03 0.93 -20.59
CA ILE A 165 -7.71 -0.48 -20.31
C ILE A 165 -7.90 -1.27 -21.61
N THR A 166 -6.92 -2.10 -21.95
CA THR A 166 -6.94 -2.92 -23.16
C THR A 166 -6.55 -4.37 -22.85
N PRO A 167 -7.07 -5.33 -23.63
CA PRO A 167 -6.56 -6.70 -23.63
C PRO A 167 -5.16 -6.78 -24.24
N TYR A 168 -4.30 -7.60 -23.65
CA TYR A 168 -3.01 -7.98 -24.19
C TYR A 168 -2.98 -9.47 -24.47
N CYS A 169 -2.47 -9.86 -25.63
CA CYS A 169 -2.25 -11.24 -26.03
C CYS A 169 -0.83 -11.44 -26.57
N CYS A 170 -0.41 -12.70 -26.71
CA CYS A 170 0.84 -13.03 -27.38
C CYS A 170 0.84 -12.53 -28.84
N ARG A 171 1.95 -11.90 -29.29
CA ARG A 171 2.10 -11.41 -30.69
C ARG A 171 1.88 -12.48 -31.75
N HIS A 172 2.07 -13.75 -31.39
CA HIS A 172 1.89 -14.90 -32.29
C HIS A 172 0.53 -15.59 -32.12
N SER A 173 -0.37 -15.03 -31.31
CA SER A 173 -1.71 -15.56 -31.13
C SER A 173 -2.58 -15.31 -32.36
N ARG A 174 -3.66 -16.10 -32.49
CA ARG A 174 -4.65 -15.92 -33.57
C ARG A 174 -5.31 -14.55 -33.50
N LEU A 175 -5.47 -14.00 -32.30
CA LEU A 175 -6.07 -12.67 -32.11
C LEU A 175 -5.15 -11.57 -32.63
N ALA A 176 -3.84 -11.67 -32.40
CA ALA A 176 -2.87 -10.68 -32.88
C ALA A 176 -2.76 -10.62 -34.41
N ALA A 177 -3.14 -11.70 -35.09
CA ALA A 177 -3.14 -11.77 -36.55
C ALA A 177 -4.39 -11.11 -37.21
N ARG A 178 -5.38 -10.72 -36.40
CA ARG A 178 -6.61 -10.09 -36.91
C ARG A 178 -6.42 -8.58 -37.06
N PRO A 179 -6.93 -7.97 -38.15
CA PRO A 179 -6.88 -6.53 -38.36
C PRO A 179 -7.79 -5.79 -37.36
N GLU A 180 -8.86 -6.43 -36.93
CA GLU A 180 -9.83 -5.91 -35.97
C GLU A 180 -10.34 -7.04 -35.08
N ILE A 181 -10.52 -6.74 -33.79
CA ILE A 181 -11.01 -7.68 -32.79
C ILE A 181 -12.40 -7.23 -32.35
N GLU A 182 -13.37 -8.08 -32.57
CA GLU A 182 -14.73 -7.87 -32.10
C GLU A 182 -14.95 -8.45 -30.70
N ALA A 183 -16.00 -7.98 -30.01
CA ALA A 183 -16.34 -8.49 -28.68
C ALA A 183 -16.52 -10.02 -28.68
N ALA A 184 -17.13 -10.58 -29.73
CA ALA A 184 -17.34 -12.04 -29.89
C ALA A 184 -16.02 -12.84 -29.90
N ASP A 185 -14.93 -12.28 -30.35
CA ASP A 185 -13.61 -12.93 -30.36
C ASP A 185 -13.08 -13.18 -28.93
N LEU A 186 -13.52 -12.38 -27.96
CA LEU A 186 -13.15 -12.49 -26.56
C LEU A 186 -13.98 -13.52 -25.79
N ALA A 187 -15.08 -13.99 -26.34
CA ALA A 187 -16.06 -14.88 -25.68
C ALA A 187 -15.43 -16.18 -25.14
N ASN A 188 -14.47 -16.75 -25.89
CA ASN A 188 -13.83 -18.02 -25.57
C ASN A 188 -12.39 -17.85 -25.06
N CYS A 189 -11.97 -16.63 -24.79
CA CYS A 189 -10.63 -16.35 -24.32
C CYS A 189 -10.45 -16.75 -22.86
N ARG A 190 -9.24 -17.19 -22.53
CA ARG A 190 -8.82 -17.51 -21.15
C ARG A 190 -8.01 -16.35 -20.61
N TRP A 191 -8.33 -15.92 -19.38
CA TRP A 191 -7.80 -14.70 -18.81
C TRP A 191 -6.87 -14.97 -17.63
N ILE A 192 -5.81 -14.17 -17.58
CA ILE A 192 -4.95 -13.97 -16.41
C ILE A 192 -5.30 -12.59 -15.85
N ILE A 193 -5.65 -12.50 -14.57
CA ILE A 193 -6.05 -11.24 -13.93
C ILE A 193 -5.09 -10.89 -12.80
N TYR A 194 -4.71 -9.62 -12.77
CA TYR A 194 -3.98 -9.03 -11.65
C TYR A 194 -4.97 -8.82 -10.48
N LYS A 195 -4.85 -9.65 -9.45
CA LYS A 195 -5.88 -9.76 -8.39
C LYS A 195 -5.92 -8.57 -7.44
N ARG A 196 -4.83 -7.77 -7.37
CA ARG A 196 -4.81 -6.58 -6.50
C ARG A 196 -5.63 -5.43 -7.07
N ASP A 197 -5.86 -5.38 -8.37
CA ASP A 197 -6.81 -4.44 -8.99
C ASP A 197 -8.14 -5.14 -9.30
N ARG A 198 -9.04 -5.09 -8.31
CA ARG A 198 -10.37 -5.70 -8.42
C ARG A 198 -11.22 -5.07 -9.52
N LEU A 199 -10.94 -3.81 -9.90
CA LEU A 199 -11.69 -3.10 -10.93
C LEU A 199 -11.44 -3.66 -12.32
N LEU A 200 -10.25 -4.19 -12.61
CA LEU A 200 -9.96 -4.81 -13.91
C LEU A 200 -10.85 -6.02 -14.17
N ALA A 201 -10.95 -6.91 -13.19
CA ALA A 201 -11.81 -8.08 -13.30
C ALA A 201 -13.30 -7.70 -13.43
N GLU A 202 -13.73 -6.70 -12.66
CA GLU A 202 -15.13 -6.22 -12.71
C GLU A 202 -15.44 -5.56 -14.05
N ARG A 203 -14.56 -4.70 -14.57
CA ARG A 203 -14.72 -4.10 -15.90
C ARG A 203 -14.81 -5.15 -17.00
N LEU A 204 -14.01 -6.22 -16.92
CA LEU A 204 -14.10 -7.32 -17.88
C LEU A 204 -15.45 -8.03 -17.81
N ARG A 205 -15.98 -8.27 -16.61
CA ARG A 205 -17.33 -8.88 -16.43
C ARG A 205 -18.43 -7.98 -16.98
N VAL A 206 -18.37 -6.68 -16.66
CA VAL A 206 -19.33 -5.68 -17.17
C VAL A 206 -19.26 -5.63 -18.69
N TYR A 207 -18.06 -5.55 -19.27
CA TYR A 207 -17.88 -5.56 -20.72
C TYR A 207 -18.49 -6.80 -21.38
N CYS A 208 -18.24 -7.98 -20.83
CA CYS A 208 -18.86 -9.22 -21.34
C CYS A 208 -20.39 -9.18 -21.25
N SER A 209 -20.93 -8.70 -20.13
CA SER A 209 -22.38 -8.56 -19.94
C SER A 209 -23.01 -7.59 -20.94
N ASP A 210 -22.42 -6.42 -21.13
CA ASP A 210 -22.91 -5.38 -22.02
C ASP A 210 -22.94 -5.83 -23.52
N HIS A 211 -22.02 -6.73 -23.86
CA HIS A 211 -21.93 -7.32 -25.20
C HIS A 211 -22.62 -8.71 -25.34
N MET A 212 -23.41 -9.10 -24.34
CA MET A 212 -24.11 -10.40 -24.31
C MET A 212 -23.19 -11.61 -24.47
N LEU A 213 -21.95 -11.49 -24.01
CA LEU A 213 -20.96 -12.57 -23.99
C LEU A 213 -21.10 -13.43 -22.72
N PRO A 214 -20.66 -14.69 -22.75
CA PRO A 214 -20.56 -15.49 -21.53
C PRO A 214 -19.58 -14.84 -20.53
N PRO A 215 -19.72 -15.13 -19.22
CA PRO A 215 -18.78 -14.65 -18.21
C PRO A 215 -17.32 -14.99 -18.59
N PRO A 216 -16.37 -14.08 -18.34
CA PRO A 216 -14.99 -14.30 -18.75
C PRO A 216 -14.36 -15.50 -18.02
N ALA A 217 -13.70 -16.38 -18.78
CA ALA A 217 -13.01 -17.55 -18.24
C ALA A 217 -11.69 -17.16 -17.56
N ILE A 218 -11.75 -16.58 -16.36
CA ILE A 218 -10.57 -16.28 -15.55
C ILE A 218 -9.98 -17.60 -15.06
N ARG A 219 -8.76 -17.92 -15.48
CA ARG A 219 -8.07 -19.18 -15.16
C ARG A 219 -6.88 -19.00 -14.22
N MET A 220 -6.34 -17.79 -14.18
CA MET A 220 -5.22 -17.46 -13.28
C MET A 220 -5.44 -16.07 -12.67
N GLU A 221 -5.10 -15.98 -11.40
CA GLU A 221 -5.03 -14.72 -10.66
C GLU A 221 -3.62 -14.57 -10.12
N ILE A 222 -3.00 -13.40 -10.34
CA ILE A 222 -1.61 -13.14 -9.98
C ILE A 222 -1.46 -11.84 -9.19
N ASP A 223 -0.40 -11.78 -8.38
CA ASP A 223 -0.10 -10.64 -7.52
C ASP A 223 0.84 -9.61 -8.13
N VAL A 224 1.51 -9.95 -9.23
CA VAL A 224 2.52 -9.11 -9.87
C VAL A 224 2.11 -8.83 -11.30
N LEU A 225 1.73 -7.59 -11.59
CA LEU A 225 1.23 -7.20 -12.92
C LEU A 225 2.23 -7.51 -14.05
N ALA A 226 3.53 -7.24 -13.84
CA ALA A 226 4.56 -7.54 -14.84
C ALA A 226 4.64 -9.03 -15.19
N ALA A 227 4.33 -9.92 -14.24
CA ALA A 227 4.32 -11.36 -14.50
C ALA A 227 3.19 -11.78 -15.45
N SER A 228 2.07 -11.03 -15.51
CA SER A 228 0.98 -11.34 -16.45
C SER A 228 1.45 -11.29 -17.90
N PHE A 229 2.25 -10.30 -18.27
CA PHE A 229 2.77 -10.17 -19.63
C PHE A 229 3.69 -11.34 -19.99
N ARG A 230 4.58 -11.75 -19.09
CA ARG A 230 5.44 -12.92 -19.30
C ARG A 230 4.66 -14.22 -19.41
N MET A 231 3.55 -14.36 -18.68
CA MET A 231 2.69 -15.54 -18.74
C MET A 231 1.80 -15.57 -19.99
N VAL A 232 1.48 -14.42 -20.56
CA VAL A 232 0.77 -14.30 -21.83
C VAL A 232 1.68 -14.66 -22.99
N SER A 233 2.96 -14.31 -22.91
CA SER A 233 3.97 -14.60 -23.93
C SER A 233 4.06 -16.11 -24.22
N GLY A 234 3.91 -16.52 -25.48
CA GLY A 234 3.94 -17.93 -25.88
C GLY A 234 2.72 -18.77 -25.50
N THR A 235 1.64 -18.13 -25.02
CA THR A 235 0.40 -18.83 -24.65
C THR A 235 -0.83 -18.24 -25.33
N GLU A 236 -1.98 -18.91 -25.18
CA GLU A 236 -3.30 -18.45 -25.65
C GLU A 236 -4.06 -17.64 -24.58
N PHE A 237 -3.40 -17.26 -23.48
CA PHE A 237 -4.01 -16.43 -22.45
C PHE A 237 -4.00 -14.95 -22.83
N LEU A 238 -4.97 -14.23 -22.29
CA LEU A 238 -5.04 -12.78 -22.35
C LEU A 238 -4.88 -12.20 -20.94
N THR A 239 -4.42 -10.97 -20.87
CA THR A 239 -4.49 -10.17 -19.65
C THR A 239 -5.04 -8.79 -19.94
N LEU A 240 -5.52 -8.09 -18.90
CA LEU A 240 -5.95 -6.70 -19.00
C LEU A 240 -4.92 -5.80 -18.34
N ALA A 241 -4.57 -4.73 -19.02
CA ALA A 241 -3.73 -3.70 -18.45
C ALA A 241 -3.98 -2.34 -19.13
N PRO A 242 -3.54 -1.24 -18.51
CA PRO A 242 -3.56 0.06 -19.15
C PRO A 242 -2.68 0.13 -20.40
N THR A 243 -3.12 0.89 -21.39
CA THR A 243 -2.37 1.15 -22.63
C THR A 243 -0.99 1.77 -22.38
N SER A 244 -0.82 2.50 -21.28
CA SER A 244 0.49 3.05 -20.87
C SER A 244 1.56 1.99 -20.60
N LEU A 245 1.20 0.71 -20.53
CA LEU A 245 2.12 -0.41 -20.34
C LEU A 245 2.53 -1.12 -21.65
N GLU A 246 2.19 -0.59 -22.81
CA GLU A 246 2.55 -1.21 -24.11
C GLU A 246 4.05 -1.47 -24.23
N GLY A 247 4.89 -0.50 -23.84
CA GLY A 247 6.35 -0.68 -23.86
C GLY A 247 6.85 -1.78 -22.92
N VAL A 248 6.22 -1.93 -21.76
CA VAL A 248 6.54 -2.99 -20.80
C VAL A 248 6.07 -4.36 -21.31
N ALA A 249 4.88 -4.41 -21.90
CA ALA A 249 4.33 -5.62 -22.49
C ALA A 249 5.16 -6.12 -23.69
N ALA A 250 5.67 -5.20 -24.50
CA ALA A 250 6.49 -5.52 -25.67
C ALA A 250 7.87 -6.09 -25.29
N ALA A 251 8.39 -5.76 -24.10
CA ALA A 251 9.67 -6.23 -23.59
C ALA A 251 9.60 -7.60 -22.87
N ALA A 252 8.39 -8.12 -22.63
CA ALA A 252 8.14 -9.39 -21.94
C ALA A 252 7.91 -10.55 -22.89
#